data_54b77853f9e13ffd5c2502c204e73569
#
_entry.id   54b77853f9e13ffd5c2502c204e73569
#
_cell.length_a   1.000
_cell.length_b   1.000
_cell.length_c   1.000
_cell.angle_alpha   90.00
_cell.angle_beta   90.00
_cell.angle_gamma   90.00
#
_symmetry.space_group_name_H-M   'P 1'
#
loop_
_entity.id
_entity.type
_entity.pdbx_description
1 polymer ?
#
loop_
_entity_poly.entity_id
_entity_poly.type
_entity_poly.pdbx_seq_one_letter_code
_entity_poly.pdbx_strand_id
1 'polypeptide(L)'
;AEYLEQSPKIERVYYPGLASHPDHEVATRQMTGFGGVVSFEVAGDLQTTGQFIDNLSIPYIGPSLGGVESLIEQVALVSYYEKTTEERLAVGIKDNLVRFAIGVEDPDDIIADLEQALAAIPGKELRDKWEQRFRE
;
A
#
# COMPACT_ATOMS: atom_id res chain seq x y z
N ALA A 1 3.44 -3.43 -8.75
CA ALA A 1 4.13 -4.05 -7.63
C ALA A 1 5.65 -3.78 -7.67
N GLU A 2 6.31 -4.03 -8.79
CA GLU A 2 7.76 -3.76 -8.97
C GLU A 2 8.11 -2.29 -8.74
N TYR A 3 7.30 -1.36 -9.24
CA TYR A 3 7.48 0.07 -8.99
C TYR A 3 7.43 0.40 -7.50
N LEU A 4 6.41 -0.10 -6.81
CA LEU A 4 6.25 0.14 -5.36
C LEU A 4 7.40 -0.46 -4.55
N GLU A 5 7.87 -1.66 -4.91
CA GLU A 5 8.97 -2.33 -4.21
C GLU A 5 10.29 -1.54 -4.29
N GLN A 6 10.49 -0.78 -5.35
CA GLN A 6 11.69 0.05 -5.54
C GLN A 6 11.58 1.44 -4.87
N SER A 7 10.40 1.83 -4.41
CA SER A 7 10.19 3.14 -3.81
C SER A 7 10.74 3.19 -2.37
N PRO A 8 11.58 4.20 -2.03
CA PRO A 8 12.07 4.37 -0.65
C PRO A 8 10.98 4.79 0.34
N LYS A 9 9.79 5.15 -0.14
CA LYS A 9 8.63 5.50 0.67
C LYS A 9 7.66 4.35 0.91
N ILE A 10 8.01 3.14 0.45
CA ILE A 10 7.28 1.90 0.68
C ILE A 10 8.16 0.98 1.52
N GLU A 11 7.64 0.50 2.64
CA GLU A 11 8.37 -0.38 3.55
C GLU A 11 8.34 -1.83 3.08
N ARG A 12 7.19 -2.25 2.53
CA ARG A 12 6.98 -3.63 2.08
C ARG A 12 5.88 -3.70 1.04
N VAL A 13 6.04 -4.61 0.07
CA VAL A 13 5.00 -4.96 -0.90
C VAL A 13 4.64 -6.43 -0.74
N TYR A 14 3.34 -6.72 -0.75
CA TYR A 14 2.78 -8.08 -0.70
C TYR A 14 2.13 -8.38 -2.05
N TYR A 15 2.88 -9.06 -2.90
CA TYR A 15 2.39 -9.49 -4.21
C TYR A 15 3.09 -10.79 -4.63
N PRO A 16 2.36 -11.87 -4.89
CA PRO A 16 2.98 -13.19 -5.14
C PRO A 16 3.81 -13.25 -6.42
N GLY A 17 3.66 -12.27 -7.33
CA GLY A 17 4.49 -12.13 -8.52
C GLY A 17 5.90 -11.58 -8.26
N LEU A 18 6.18 -11.05 -7.08
CA LEU A 18 7.51 -10.58 -6.69
C LEU A 18 8.34 -11.71 -6.08
N ALA A 19 9.62 -11.79 -6.45
CA ALA A 19 10.54 -12.77 -5.88
C ALA A 19 10.75 -12.61 -4.36
N SER A 20 10.48 -11.44 -3.82
CA SER A 20 10.52 -11.13 -2.39
C SER A 20 9.35 -11.72 -1.59
N HIS A 21 8.28 -12.17 -2.27
CA HIS A 21 7.14 -12.78 -1.60
C HIS A 21 7.50 -14.19 -1.09
N PRO A 22 7.19 -14.55 0.16
CA PRO A 22 7.59 -15.84 0.74
C PRO A 22 7.04 -17.05 -0.03
N ASP A 23 5.87 -16.92 -0.66
CA ASP A 23 5.22 -18.00 -1.42
C ASP A 23 5.36 -17.83 -2.93
N HIS A 24 6.31 -17.02 -3.41
CA HIS A 24 6.51 -16.77 -4.84
C HIS A 24 6.70 -18.06 -5.65
N GLU A 25 7.51 -18.99 -5.15
CA GLU A 25 7.74 -20.27 -5.82
C GLU A 25 6.48 -21.13 -5.92
N VAL A 26 5.64 -21.11 -4.88
CA VAL A 26 4.35 -21.84 -4.88
C VAL A 26 3.41 -21.19 -5.90
N ALA A 27 3.30 -19.86 -5.87
CA ALA A 27 2.49 -19.11 -6.81
C ALA A 27 2.90 -19.37 -8.26
N THR A 28 4.20 -19.34 -8.56
CA THR A 28 4.74 -19.61 -9.90
C THR A 28 4.38 -21.00 -10.41
N ARG A 29 4.30 -22.01 -9.54
CA ARG A 29 3.93 -23.37 -9.93
C ARG A 29 2.42 -23.58 -10.09
N GLN A 30 1.61 -22.83 -9.36
CA GLN A 30 0.17 -23.08 -9.26
C GLN A 30 -0.69 -22.06 -10.00
N MET A 31 -0.15 -20.88 -10.30
CA MET A 31 -0.91 -19.79 -10.92
C MET A 31 -0.40 -19.50 -12.34
N THR A 32 -1.31 -19.15 -13.24
CA THR A 32 -0.98 -18.67 -14.59
C THR A 32 -0.71 -17.18 -14.66
N GLY A 33 -1.04 -16.46 -13.61
CA GLY A 33 -0.79 -15.04 -13.36
C GLY A 33 -0.95 -14.79 -11.85
N PHE A 34 -0.64 -13.59 -11.36
CA PHE A 34 -0.56 -13.34 -9.93
C PHE A 34 -1.69 -12.46 -9.39
N GLY A 35 -2.66 -12.13 -10.22
CA GLY A 35 -3.85 -11.36 -9.86
C GLY A 35 -3.65 -9.85 -9.89
N GLY A 36 -4.75 -9.13 -9.69
CA GLY A 36 -4.83 -7.67 -9.78
C GLY A 36 -4.85 -6.95 -8.42
N VAL A 37 -4.54 -7.63 -7.31
CA VAL A 37 -4.50 -7.00 -5.98
C VAL A 37 -3.07 -6.94 -5.48
N VAL A 38 -2.63 -5.72 -5.14
CA VAL A 38 -1.32 -5.45 -4.55
C VAL A 38 -1.55 -4.83 -3.18
N SER A 39 -0.98 -5.40 -2.13
CA SER A 39 -0.97 -4.77 -0.81
C SER A 39 0.43 -4.28 -0.47
N PHE A 40 0.52 -3.17 0.24
CA PHE A 40 1.81 -2.58 0.61
C PHE A 40 1.72 -1.73 1.88
N GLU A 41 2.85 -1.52 2.52
CA GLU A 41 3.00 -0.67 3.69
C GLU A 41 3.71 0.62 3.29
N VAL A 42 3.06 1.75 3.49
CA VAL A 42 3.66 3.07 3.27
C VAL A 42 4.64 3.37 4.41
N ALA A 43 5.79 3.96 4.10
CA ALA A 43 6.77 4.38 5.10
C ALA A 43 6.23 5.59 5.90
N GLY A 44 5.39 5.33 6.89
CA GLY A 44 4.71 6.33 7.67
C GLY A 44 3.75 5.76 8.69
N ASP A 45 3.02 6.65 9.34
CA ASP A 45 1.95 6.35 10.27
C ASP A 45 0.57 6.32 9.57
N LEU A 46 -0.48 6.23 10.37
CA LEU A 46 -1.87 6.27 9.90
C LEU A 46 -2.16 7.51 9.06
N GLN A 47 -1.69 8.68 9.53
CA GLN A 47 -1.98 9.97 8.89
C GLN A 47 -1.20 10.13 7.58
N THR A 48 0.08 9.79 7.58
CA THR A 48 0.93 9.83 6.36
C THR A 48 0.37 8.92 5.27
N THR A 49 -0.11 7.74 5.65
CA THR A 49 -0.75 6.80 4.72
C THR A 49 -2.07 7.35 4.17
N GLY A 50 -2.88 7.98 5.02
CA GLY A 50 -4.09 8.68 4.58
C GLY A 50 -3.78 9.81 3.60
N GLN A 51 -2.78 10.64 3.89
CA GLN A 51 -2.32 11.70 2.97
C GLN A 51 -1.87 11.16 1.62
N PHE A 52 -1.16 10.02 1.60
CA PHE A 52 -0.80 9.36 0.35
C PHE A 52 -2.05 9.00 -0.46
N ILE A 53 -3.04 8.34 0.15
CA ILE A 53 -4.29 7.93 -0.52
C ILE A 53 -5.08 9.14 -1.00
N ASP A 54 -5.18 10.19 -0.19
CA ASP A 54 -5.92 11.42 -0.53
C ASP A 54 -5.29 12.18 -1.72
N ASN A 55 -4.01 11.99 -2.00
CA ASN A 55 -3.32 12.58 -3.13
C ASN A 55 -3.43 11.76 -4.43
N LEU A 56 -3.99 10.56 -4.40
CA LEU A 56 -4.25 9.77 -5.60
C LEU A 56 -5.47 10.31 -6.36
N SER A 57 -5.40 10.27 -7.67
CA SER A 57 -6.45 10.78 -8.57
C SER A 57 -7.20 9.68 -9.30
N ILE A 58 -6.57 8.53 -9.55
CA ILE A 58 -7.16 7.45 -10.35
C ILE A 58 -8.02 6.51 -9.50
N PRO A 59 -7.52 5.88 -8.41
CA PRO A 59 -8.32 4.91 -7.68
C PRO A 59 -9.40 5.59 -6.83
N TYR A 60 -10.56 4.96 -6.79
CA TYR A 60 -11.58 5.33 -5.80
C TYR A 60 -11.28 4.65 -4.45
N ILE A 61 -11.63 5.32 -3.36
CA ILE A 61 -11.51 4.74 -2.02
C ILE A 61 -12.69 3.80 -1.79
N GLY A 62 -12.39 2.52 -1.57
CA GLY A 62 -13.42 1.53 -1.31
C GLY A 62 -12.89 0.13 -1.06
N PRO A 63 -13.69 -0.72 -0.37
CA PRO A 63 -13.28 -2.07 0.04
C PRO A 63 -13.47 -3.14 -1.03
N SER A 64 -14.11 -2.85 -2.16
CA SER A 64 -14.35 -3.80 -3.24
C SER A 64 -13.09 -4.10 -4.05
N LEU A 65 -13.15 -5.07 -4.92
CA LEU A 65 -12.05 -5.49 -5.79
C LEU A 65 -12.58 -6.21 -7.03
N GLY A 66 -11.71 -6.37 -8.04
CA GLY A 66 -12.03 -7.13 -9.25
C GLY A 66 -12.92 -6.42 -10.26
N GLY A 67 -13.18 -5.14 -10.08
CA GLY A 67 -13.88 -4.30 -11.05
C GLY A 67 -12.96 -3.75 -12.14
N VAL A 68 -13.54 -2.99 -13.06
CA VAL A 68 -12.80 -2.32 -14.15
C VAL A 68 -12.07 -1.06 -13.67
N GLU A 69 -12.58 -0.44 -12.60
CA GLU A 69 -11.96 0.69 -11.92
C GLU A 69 -10.96 0.23 -10.85
N SER A 70 -9.87 0.98 -10.68
CA SER A 70 -8.96 0.80 -9.57
C SER A 70 -9.59 1.26 -8.26
N LEU A 71 -9.45 0.45 -7.20
CA LEU A 71 -9.93 0.72 -5.86
C LEU A 71 -8.79 0.64 -4.86
N ILE A 72 -8.78 1.54 -3.89
CA ILE A 72 -7.76 1.56 -2.85
C ILE A 72 -8.39 1.73 -1.48
N GLU A 73 -7.80 1.09 -0.46
CA GLU A 73 -8.20 1.31 0.92
C GLU A 73 -7.00 1.32 1.87
N GLN A 74 -7.06 2.17 2.87
CA GLN A 74 -6.28 1.99 4.09
C GLN A 74 -7.03 0.99 4.96
N VAL A 75 -6.49 -0.22 5.05
CA VAL A 75 -7.20 -1.38 5.63
C VAL A 75 -7.65 -1.13 7.06
N ALA A 76 -6.85 -0.41 7.85
CA ALA A 76 -7.18 -0.05 9.21
C ALA A 76 -8.43 0.84 9.34
N LEU A 77 -8.68 1.71 8.34
CA LEU A 77 -9.77 2.70 8.38
C LEU A 77 -11.05 2.25 7.65
N VAL A 78 -10.96 1.28 6.76
CA VAL A 78 -12.09 0.82 5.95
C VAL A 78 -12.54 -0.57 6.39
N SER A 79 -11.76 -1.62 6.09
CA SER A 79 -12.18 -3.00 6.38
C SER A 79 -12.08 -3.39 7.84
N TYR A 80 -11.25 -2.71 8.63
CA TYR A 80 -10.99 -3.02 10.04
C TYR A 80 -11.27 -1.83 10.99
N TYR A 81 -12.11 -0.88 10.59
CA TYR A 81 -12.39 0.34 11.37
C TYR A 81 -13.00 0.07 12.75
N GLU A 82 -13.73 -1.04 12.92
CA GLU A 82 -14.35 -1.42 14.19
C GLU A 82 -13.37 -2.07 15.19
N LYS A 83 -12.14 -2.38 14.73
CA LYS A 83 -11.13 -3.06 15.54
C LYS A 83 -10.16 -2.06 16.18
N THR A 84 -9.79 -2.35 17.41
CA THR A 84 -8.72 -1.61 18.09
C THR A 84 -7.37 -1.85 17.39
N THR A 85 -6.41 -0.97 17.62
CA THR A 85 -5.05 -1.14 17.08
C THR A 85 -4.42 -2.47 17.51
N GLU A 86 -4.64 -2.87 18.79
CA GLU A 86 -4.13 -4.14 19.31
C GLU A 86 -4.73 -5.35 18.58
N GLU A 87 -6.05 -5.37 18.38
CA GLU A 87 -6.74 -6.43 17.64
C GLU A 87 -6.27 -6.52 16.18
N ARG A 88 -6.05 -5.37 15.54
CA ARG A 88 -5.54 -5.33 14.16
C ARG A 88 -4.12 -5.84 14.06
N LEU A 89 -3.23 -5.42 14.94
CA LEU A 89 -1.84 -5.87 14.97
C LEU A 89 -1.71 -7.36 15.25
N ALA A 90 -2.59 -7.94 16.08
CA ALA A 90 -2.64 -9.38 16.36
C ALA A 90 -2.89 -10.23 15.11
N VAL A 91 -3.55 -9.67 14.08
CA VAL A 91 -3.78 -10.32 12.77
C VAL A 91 -2.92 -9.74 11.63
N GLY A 92 -1.92 -8.93 11.97
CA GLY A 92 -0.95 -8.38 11.02
C GLY A 92 -1.43 -7.14 10.24
N ILE A 93 -2.53 -6.52 10.66
CA ILE A 93 -3.06 -5.29 10.03
C ILE A 93 -2.47 -4.07 10.71
N LYS A 94 -1.43 -3.53 10.10
CA LYS A 94 -0.78 -2.29 10.54
C LYS A 94 -1.55 -1.04 10.08
N ASP A 95 -1.30 0.09 10.75
CA ASP A 95 -1.93 1.37 10.42
C ASP A 95 -1.56 1.87 9.01
N ASN A 96 -0.39 1.51 8.52
CA ASN A 96 0.16 1.91 7.23
C ASN A 96 -0.08 0.89 6.10
N LEU A 97 -0.90 -0.13 6.35
CA LEU A 97 -1.23 -1.13 5.34
C LEU A 97 -2.28 -0.59 4.36
N VAL A 98 -1.96 -0.67 3.09
CA VAL A 98 -2.82 -0.30 1.95
C VAL A 98 -3.12 -1.54 1.12
N ARG A 99 -4.37 -1.70 0.68
CA ARG A 99 -4.77 -2.66 -0.34
C ARG A 99 -5.16 -1.91 -1.60
N PHE A 100 -4.55 -2.25 -2.72
CA PHE A 100 -4.80 -1.68 -4.03
C PHE A 100 -5.31 -2.75 -4.98
N ALA A 101 -6.60 -2.69 -5.34
CA ALA A 101 -7.21 -3.51 -6.38
C ALA A 101 -7.13 -2.75 -7.71
N ILE A 102 -6.29 -3.25 -8.61
CA ILE A 102 -5.98 -2.57 -9.88
C ILE A 102 -7.05 -2.92 -10.91
N GLY A 103 -7.57 -1.88 -11.57
CA GLY A 103 -8.52 -1.97 -12.67
C GLY A 103 -7.84 -2.13 -14.03
N VAL A 104 -8.50 -1.63 -15.07
CA VAL A 104 -8.05 -1.75 -16.46
C VAL A 104 -7.47 -0.46 -17.03
N GLU A 105 -7.18 0.52 -16.17
CA GLU A 105 -6.56 1.79 -16.55
C GLU A 105 -5.14 1.52 -17.05
N ASP A 106 -4.59 2.47 -17.80
CA ASP A 106 -3.22 2.37 -18.32
C ASP A 106 -2.21 2.24 -17.17
N PRO A 107 -1.32 1.24 -17.19
CA PRO A 107 -0.33 1.04 -16.13
C PRO A 107 0.62 2.22 -15.92
N ASP A 108 0.98 2.94 -16.98
CA ASP A 108 1.88 4.10 -16.88
C ASP A 108 1.17 5.27 -16.19
N ASP A 109 -0.13 5.45 -16.42
CA ASP A 109 -0.95 6.45 -15.73
C ASP A 109 -1.08 6.11 -14.23
N ILE A 110 -1.31 4.83 -13.89
CA ILE A 110 -1.36 4.38 -12.50
C ILE A 110 -0.01 4.62 -11.81
N ILE A 111 1.10 4.31 -12.46
CA ILE A 111 2.45 4.53 -11.91
C ILE A 111 2.71 6.02 -11.70
N ALA A 112 2.34 6.87 -12.67
CA ALA A 112 2.50 8.32 -12.57
C ALA A 112 1.66 8.89 -11.40
N ASP A 113 0.44 8.38 -11.19
CA ASP A 113 -0.41 8.79 -10.08
C ASP A 113 0.17 8.36 -8.72
N LEU A 114 0.68 7.13 -8.62
CA LEU A 114 1.40 6.66 -7.43
C LEU A 114 2.64 7.51 -7.15
N GLU A 115 3.42 7.85 -8.17
CA GLU A 115 4.63 8.66 -8.05
C GLU A 115 4.34 10.04 -7.49
N GLN A 116 3.35 10.76 -8.05
CA GLN A 116 2.99 12.08 -7.58
C GLN A 116 2.44 12.04 -6.13
N ALA A 117 1.62 11.04 -5.77
CA ALA A 117 1.09 10.88 -4.43
C ALA A 117 2.19 10.55 -3.40
N LEU A 118 3.13 9.69 -3.75
CA LEU A 118 4.31 9.41 -2.92
C LEU A 118 5.22 10.64 -2.77
N ALA A 119 5.35 11.47 -3.81
CA ALA A 119 6.12 12.72 -3.74
C ALA A 119 5.51 13.70 -2.74
N ALA A 120 4.20 13.69 -2.55
CA ALA A 120 3.47 14.60 -1.66
C ALA A 120 3.61 14.28 -0.16
N ILE A 121 4.09 13.09 0.21
CA ILE A 121 4.28 12.69 1.61
C ILE A 121 5.75 12.80 2.03
N PRO A 122 6.03 13.00 3.34
CA PRO A 122 7.42 13.08 3.85
C PRO A 122 8.15 11.74 3.66
N GLY A 123 9.44 11.80 3.34
CA GLY A 123 10.30 10.63 3.30
C GLY A 123 10.67 10.15 4.71
N LYS A 124 11.09 8.89 4.81
CA LYS A 124 11.50 8.24 6.07
C LYS A 124 12.55 9.04 6.85
N GLU A 125 13.54 9.62 6.15
CA GLU A 125 14.60 10.42 6.77
C GLU A 125 14.11 11.69 7.48
N LEU A 126 13.08 12.34 6.93
CA LEU A 126 12.46 13.51 7.56
C LEU A 126 11.67 13.12 8.80
N ARG A 127 10.97 12.00 8.77
CA ARG A 127 10.24 11.46 9.91
C ARG A 127 11.18 11.09 11.05
N ASP A 128 12.25 10.35 10.77
CA ASP A 128 13.22 9.92 11.76
C ASP A 128 13.88 11.12 12.46
N LYS A 129 14.15 12.20 11.71
CA LYS A 129 14.65 13.48 12.27
C LYS A 129 13.61 14.18 13.16
N TRP A 130 12.33 14.12 12.81
CA TRP A 130 11.25 14.68 13.62
C TRP A 130 11.05 13.87 14.91
N GLU A 131 11.02 12.55 14.85
CA GLU A 131 10.89 11.69 16.03
C GLU A 131 12.06 11.85 17.01
N GLN A 132 13.28 12.00 16.49
CA GLN A 132 14.46 12.28 17.34
C GLN A 132 14.34 13.62 18.08
N ARG A 133 13.80 14.66 17.42
CA ARG A 133 13.66 16.00 17.99
C ARG A 133 12.64 16.09 19.13
N PHE A 134 11.69 15.16 19.20
CA PHE A 134 10.66 15.12 20.26
C PHE A 134 10.98 14.11 21.37
N ARG A 135 12.08 13.38 21.29
CA ARG A 135 12.58 12.49 22.35
C ARG A 135 13.61 13.14 23.28
N GLU A 136 14.10 14.33 22.92
CA GLU A 136 14.93 15.19 23.77
C GLU A 136 14.06 16.23 24.51
#